data_5c7198db39bcf2674a0b12b1c205380c
#
_entry.id   5c7198db39bcf2674a0b12b1c205380c
#
_cell.length_a   1.000
_cell.length_b   1.000
_cell.length_c   1.000
_cell.angle_alpha   90.00
_cell.angle_beta   90.00
_cell.angle_gamma   90.00
#
_symmetry.space_group_name_H-M   'P 1'
#
loop_
_entity.id
_entity.type
_entity.pdbx_description
1 polymer ?
#
loop_
_entity_poly.entity_id
_entity_poly.type
_entity_poly.pdbx_seq_one_letter_code
_entity_poly.pdbx_strand_id
1 'polypeptide(L)'
;MPTLLELQTAMQASLVHRNNEAVSAMLAGHITADRLDIYRNTFLFGLTKALRLSFPVTERLVGEEFFEGAAQFFIAEHPPREAWLDRFGGEFPDFLRAFPQAKSIVYLGDVAELEWAVNSALHAADVAQLDVAALGAVRPEDQGRIWFVAHPSVSLPRLAYPVDAVWRAVLASDDEALGKVDIESGPINLLVERRETGIEVERLDEQSWLFLSKLCAGQPIEAALHTAGDFDCSLALAEHLALGRFCRFELAAPESFDPIDSTAA
;
A
#
# COMPACT_ATOMS: atom_id res chain seq x y z
N MET A 1 17.02 35.37 11.40
CA MET A 1 17.47 33.99 11.14
C MET A 1 16.32 33.25 10.52
N PRO A 2 16.51 32.48 9.45
CA PRO A 2 15.44 31.66 8.88
C PRO A 2 15.00 30.62 9.90
N THR A 3 13.72 30.29 9.88
CA THR A 3 13.15 29.20 10.68
C THR A 3 13.60 27.85 10.09
N LEU A 4 13.51 26.77 10.90
CA LEU A 4 13.83 25.43 10.42
C LEU A 4 12.94 25.02 9.21
N LEU A 5 11.65 25.36 9.24
CA LEU A 5 10.72 25.08 8.16
C LEU A 5 11.10 25.81 6.85
N GLU A 6 11.46 27.08 6.94
CA GLU A 6 11.92 27.84 5.77
C GLU A 6 13.19 27.24 5.18
N LEU A 7 14.12 26.82 6.02
CA LEU A 7 15.34 26.15 5.57
C LEU A 7 15.05 24.79 4.91
N GLN A 8 14.19 23.99 5.51
CA GLN A 8 13.77 22.69 4.94
C GLN A 8 13.08 22.87 3.58
N THR A 9 12.17 23.83 3.47
CA THR A 9 11.47 24.14 2.21
C THR A 9 12.44 24.60 1.13
N ALA A 10 13.40 25.47 1.48
CA ALA A 10 14.40 25.95 0.55
C ALA A 10 15.35 24.83 0.10
N MET A 11 15.75 23.93 1.01
CA MET A 11 16.55 22.75 0.69
C MET A 11 15.79 21.78 -0.23
N GLN A 12 14.52 21.51 0.03
CA GLN A 12 13.68 20.68 -0.84
C GLN A 12 13.59 21.26 -2.25
N ALA A 13 13.29 22.56 -2.38
CA ALA A 13 13.25 23.26 -3.67
C ALA A 13 14.59 23.17 -4.41
N SER A 14 15.71 23.27 -3.69
CA SER A 14 17.05 23.12 -4.27
C SER A 14 17.34 21.69 -4.72
N LEU A 15 17.02 20.70 -3.90
CA LEU A 15 17.36 19.28 -4.17
C LEU A 15 16.48 18.68 -5.26
N VAL A 16 15.17 18.99 -5.26
CA VAL A 16 14.20 18.41 -6.20
C VAL A 16 14.09 19.23 -7.48
N HIS A 17 13.91 20.55 -7.37
CA HIS A 17 13.58 21.43 -8.51
C HIS A 17 14.76 22.28 -9.00
N ARG A 18 15.99 22.07 -8.50
CA ARG A 18 17.21 22.85 -8.84
C ARG A 18 17.08 24.35 -8.57
N ASN A 19 16.16 24.75 -7.70
CA ASN A 19 16.02 26.16 -7.30
C ASN A 19 16.93 26.45 -6.10
N ASN A 20 18.14 26.96 -6.40
CA ASN A 20 19.16 27.23 -5.38
C ASN A 20 19.07 28.63 -4.77
N GLU A 21 18.18 29.50 -5.23
CA GLU A 21 18.12 30.91 -4.85
C GLU A 21 17.91 31.11 -3.35
N ALA A 22 16.85 30.50 -2.82
CA ALA A 22 16.48 30.61 -1.41
C ALA A 22 17.54 29.99 -0.48
N VAL A 23 18.02 28.81 -0.82
CA VAL A 23 19.04 28.10 -0.04
C VAL A 23 20.37 28.88 -0.03
N SER A 24 20.80 29.42 -1.18
CA SER A 24 22.02 30.23 -1.27
C SER A 24 21.94 31.51 -0.44
N ALA A 25 20.79 32.16 -0.41
CA ALA A 25 20.55 33.36 0.41
C ALA A 25 20.59 33.05 1.92
N MET A 26 20.09 31.87 2.34
CA MET A 26 20.01 31.47 3.76
C MET A 26 21.34 30.96 4.30
N LEU A 27 22.15 30.31 3.47
CA LEU A 27 23.40 29.66 3.86
C LEU A 27 24.65 30.53 3.65
N ALA A 28 24.46 31.82 3.51
CA ALA A 28 25.44 32.90 3.35
C ALA A 28 26.93 32.46 3.39
N GLY A 29 27.52 32.28 2.23
CA GLY A 29 29.02 32.32 2.04
C GLY A 29 29.75 30.98 2.27
N HIS A 30 29.13 29.90 2.73
CA HIS A 30 29.82 28.65 3.05
C HIS A 30 29.48 27.44 2.15
N ILE A 31 28.43 27.53 1.34
CA ILE A 31 28.04 26.44 0.43
C ILE A 31 28.12 26.93 -1.01
N THR A 32 28.99 26.27 -1.77
CA THR A 32 29.15 26.51 -3.21
C THR A 32 28.08 25.73 -3.98
N ALA A 33 27.76 26.17 -5.20
CA ALA A 33 26.83 25.48 -6.10
C ALA A 33 27.24 23.99 -6.27
N ASP A 34 28.53 23.71 -6.40
CA ASP A 34 29.07 22.35 -6.54
C ASP A 34 28.72 21.45 -5.34
N ARG A 35 28.74 22.00 -4.13
CA ARG A 35 28.32 21.23 -2.94
C ARG A 35 26.83 20.92 -2.93
N LEU A 36 25.98 21.85 -3.35
CA LEU A 36 24.54 21.61 -3.49
C LEU A 36 24.27 20.54 -4.54
N ASP A 37 25.03 20.50 -5.63
CA ASP A 37 24.91 19.47 -6.66
C ASP A 37 25.31 18.08 -6.14
N ILE A 38 26.36 17.98 -5.32
CA ILE A 38 26.74 16.72 -4.66
C ILE A 38 25.61 16.24 -3.74
N TYR A 39 25.05 17.13 -2.91
CA TYR A 39 23.93 16.77 -2.03
C TYR A 39 22.70 16.34 -2.82
N ARG A 40 22.37 17.03 -3.90
CA ARG A 40 21.25 16.68 -4.79
C ARG A 40 21.45 15.29 -5.40
N ASN A 41 22.61 15.03 -5.98
CA ASN A 41 22.91 13.75 -6.61
C ASN A 41 22.80 12.60 -5.59
N THR A 42 23.33 12.81 -4.37
CA THR A 42 23.23 11.82 -3.28
C THR A 42 21.77 11.60 -2.86
N PHE A 43 21.00 12.68 -2.75
CA PHE A 43 19.59 12.63 -2.38
C PHE A 43 18.76 11.88 -3.45
N LEU A 44 18.89 12.26 -4.72
CA LEU A 44 18.18 11.60 -5.83
C LEU A 44 18.59 10.13 -5.96
N PHE A 45 19.88 9.84 -5.84
CA PHE A 45 20.39 8.46 -5.85
C PHE A 45 19.77 7.64 -4.70
N GLY A 46 19.70 8.21 -3.49
CA GLY A 46 19.08 7.55 -2.33
C GLY A 46 17.61 7.22 -2.56
N LEU A 47 16.84 8.16 -3.11
CA LEU A 47 15.40 7.96 -3.42
C LEU A 47 15.19 6.95 -4.56
N THR A 48 15.98 7.06 -5.64
CA THR A 48 15.92 6.09 -6.74
C THR A 48 16.27 4.69 -6.25
N LYS A 49 17.28 4.56 -5.38
CA LYS A 49 17.62 3.28 -4.75
C LYS A 49 16.48 2.73 -3.87
N ALA A 50 15.82 3.60 -3.11
CA ALA A 50 14.65 3.18 -2.31
C ALA A 50 13.52 2.64 -3.20
N LEU A 51 13.22 3.32 -4.32
CA LEU A 51 12.24 2.82 -5.29
C LEU A 51 12.67 1.47 -5.91
N ARG A 52 13.93 1.28 -6.27
CA ARG A 52 14.44 -0.01 -6.78
C ARG A 52 14.26 -1.15 -5.77
N LEU A 53 14.46 -0.87 -4.49
CA LEU A 53 14.27 -1.86 -3.44
C LEU A 53 12.79 -2.22 -3.25
N SER A 54 11.89 -1.26 -3.42
CA SER A 54 10.45 -1.47 -3.29
C SER A 54 9.80 -2.07 -4.54
N PHE A 55 10.39 -1.85 -5.74
CA PHE A 55 9.82 -2.21 -7.04
C PHE A 55 10.76 -3.03 -7.94
N PRO A 56 11.37 -4.13 -7.45
CA PRO A 56 12.38 -4.89 -8.19
C PRO A 56 11.83 -5.60 -9.42
N VAL A 57 10.58 -6.06 -9.43
CA VAL A 57 9.96 -6.69 -10.60
C VAL A 57 9.58 -5.65 -11.63
N THR A 58 9.03 -4.53 -11.20
CA THR A 58 8.76 -3.37 -12.07
C THR A 58 10.03 -2.95 -12.81
N GLU A 59 11.18 -2.79 -12.12
CA GLU A 59 12.45 -2.48 -12.75
C GLU A 59 12.88 -3.53 -13.77
N ARG A 60 12.78 -4.83 -13.44
CA ARG A 60 13.15 -5.91 -14.38
C ARG A 60 12.29 -5.93 -15.64
N LEU A 61 11.02 -5.60 -15.52
CA LEU A 61 10.10 -5.56 -16.66
C LEU A 61 10.38 -4.43 -17.65
N VAL A 62 10.81 -3.27 -17.16
CA VAL A 62 11.04 -2.09 -17.99
C VAL A 62 12.53 -1.83 -18.30
N GLY A 63 13.43 -2.45 -17.56
CA GLY A 63 14.88 -2.22 -17.61
C GLY A 63 15.34 -1.02 -16.79
N GLU A 64 16.63 -1.06 -16.43
CA GLU A 64 17.24 -0.10 -15.52
C GLU A 64 17.14 1.36 -16.00
N GLU A 65 17.43 1.61 -17.27
CA GLU A 65 17.42 2.97 -17.85
C GLU A 65 16.03 3.61 -17.81
N PHE A 66 15.01 2.85 -18.20
CA PHE A 66 13.62 3.32 -18.16
C PHE A 66 13.18 3.57 -16.72
N PHE A 67 13.48 2.63 -15.80
CA PHE A 67 13.09 2.74 -14.40
C PHE A 67 13.72 3.98 -13.75
N GLU A 68 15.02 4.22 -14.00
CA GLU A 68 15.71 5.39 -13.47
C GLU A 68 15.09 6.71 -14.00
N GLY A 69 14.77 6.77 -15.30
CA GLY A 69 14.07 7.91 -15.88
C GLY A 69 12.70 8.14 -15.25
N ALA A 70 11.88 7.09 -15.11
CA ALA A 70 10.56 7.17 -14.47
C ALA A 70 10.67 7.60 -13.00
N ALA A 71 11.64 7.04 -12.26
CA ALA A 71 11.90 7.40 -10.87
C ALA A 71 12.27 8.89 -10.71
N GLN A 72 13.07 9.45 -11.61
CA GLN A 72 13.42 10.87 -11.58
C GLN A 72 12.20 11.77 -11.79
N PHE A 73 11.31 11.42 -12.74
CA PHE A 73 10.05 12.15 -12.93
C PHE A 73 9.15 12.04 -11.70
N PHE A 74 8.99 10.83 -11.17
CA PHE A 74 8.20 10.60 -9.97
C PHE A 74 8.71 11.42 -8.77
N ILE A 75 10.02 11.41 -8.50
CA ILE A 75 10.62 12.16 -7.39
C ILE A 75 10.37 13.67 -7.54
N ALA A 76 10.36 14.17 -8.78
CA ALA A 76 10.12 15.59 -9.04
C ALA A 76 8.65 15.98 -8.78
N GLU A 77 7.69 15.11 -9.09
CA GLU A 77 6.26 15.34 -8.90
C GLU A 77 5.80 15.00 -7.48
N HIS A 78 6.42 13.97 -6.87
CA HIS A 78 6.07 13.41 -5.55
C HIS A 78 7.30 13.38 -4.62
N PRO A 79 7.82 14.55 -4.20
CA PRO A 79 8.96 14.59 -3.30
C PRO A 79 8.61 13.98 -1.94
N PRO A 80 9.57 13.35 -1.25
CA PRO A 80 9.31 12.71 0.04
C PRO A 80 8.81 13.74 1.07
N ARG A 81 7.78 13.35 1.80
CA ARG A 81 7.18 14.16 2.88
C ARG A 81 7.68 13.75 4.26
N GLU A 82 8.29 12.59 4.34
CA GLU A 82 8.80 11.98 5.58
C GLU A 82 10.24 11.52 5.38
N ALA A 83 10.95 11.31 6.50
CA ALA A 83 12.34 10.83 6.48
C ALA A 83 12.47 9.31 6.27
N TRP A 84 11.35 8.59 6.32
CA TRP A 84 11.32 7.13 6.21
C TRP A 84 11.28 6.70 4.75
N LEU A 85 12.39 6.15 4.24
CA LEU A 85 12.51 5.74 2.84
C LEU A 85 11.69 4.49 2.49
N ASP A 86 11.40 3.64 3.45
CA ASP A 86 10.52 2.47 3.30
C ASP A 86 9.06 2.84 3.04
N ARG A 87 8.68 4.09 3.34
CA ARG A 87 7.36 4.66 3.04
C ARG A 87 7.33 5.53 1.78
N PHE A 88 8.48 5.65 1.12
CA PHE A 88 8.58 6.42 -0.12
C PHE A 88 8.28 5.52 -1.33
N GLY A 89 7.24 5.85 -2.08
CA GLY A 89 6.84 5.12 -3.29
C GLY A 89 5.37 4.69 -3.34
N GLY A 90 4.57 4.99 -2.30
CA GLY A 90 3.15 4.60 -2.28
C GLY A 90 2.32 5.14 -3.44
N GLU A 91 2.69 6.29 -4.00
CA GLU A 91 2.04 6.92 -5.15
C GLU A 91 2.66 6.48 -6.51
N PHE A 92 3.74 5.68 -6.49
CA PHE A 92 4.43 5.25 -7.70
C PHE A 92 3.60 4.35 -8.62
N PRO A 93 2.76 3.42 -8.11
CA PRO A 93 1.85 2.64 -8.96
C PRO A 93 0.89 3.53 -9.79
N ASP A 94 0.27 4.53 -9.18
CA ASP A 94 -0.64 5.44 -9.86
C ASP A 94 0.09 6.36 -10.85
N PHE A 95 1.28 6.83 -10.46
CA PHE A 95 2.16 7.55 -11.38
C PHE A 95 2.47 6.70 -12.62
N LEU A 96 2.82 5.42 -12.49
CA LEU A 96 3.11 4.53 -13.62
C LEU A 96 1.88 4.30 -14.51
N ARG A 97 0.67 4.18 -13.95
CA ARG A 97 -0.58 4.10 -14.73
C ARG A 97 -0.81 5.34 -15.58
N ALA A 98 -0.46 6.50 -15.06
CA ALA A 98 -0.60 7.78 -15.75
C ALA A 98 0.57 8.11 -16.70
N PHE A 99 1.74 7.47 -16.51
CA PHE A 99 2.98 7.82 -17.20
C PHE A 99 2.93 7.41 -18.69
N PRO A 100 2.99 8.37 -19.64
CA PRO A 100 2.78 8.08 -21.05
C PRO A 100 3.76 7.07 -21.64
N GLN A 101 4.99 7.04 -21.16
CA GLN A 101 6.05 6.16 -21.63
C GLN A 101 5.86 4.71 -21.16
N ALA A 102 5.07 4.47 -20.10
CA ALA A 102 4.76 3.14 -19.59
C ALA A 102 3.55 2.46 -20.29
N LYS A 103 2.83 3.17 -21.16
CA LYS A 103 1.58 2.70 -21.79
C LYS A 103 1.68 1.39 -22.57
N SER A 104 2.87 1.01 -23.03
CA SER A 104 3.09 -0.26 -23.74
C SER A 104 2.97 -1.47 -22.80
N ILE A 105 3.14 -1.30 -21.50
CA ILE A 105 3.01 -2.36 -20.49
C ILE A 105 1.81 -2.00 -19.61
N VAL A 106 0.61 -2.32 -20.10
CA VAL A 106 -0.67 -1.90 -19.49
C VAL A 106 -0.86 -2.35 -18.04
N TYR A 107 -0.20 -3.42 -17.65
CA TYR A 107 -0.26 -4.01 -16.31
C TYR A 107 0.86 -3.52 -15.37
N LEU A 108 1.73 -2.62 -15.80
CA LEU A 108 2.91 -2.21 -15.03
C LEU A 108 2.52 -1.56 -13.70
N GLY A 109 1.48 -0.71 -13.71
CA GLY A 109 0.97 -0.09 -12.47
C GLY A 109 0.42 -1.10 -11.47
N ASP A 110 -0.20 -2.19 -11.97
CA ASP A 110 -0.72 -3.25 -11.10
C ASP A 110 0.41 -4.11 -10.51
N VAL A 111 1.49 -4.36 -11.29
CA VAL A 111 2.71 -5.00 -10.74
C VAL A 111 3.28 -4.13 -9.63
N ALA A 112 3.43 -2.84 -9.86
CA ALA A 112 3.95 -1.92 -8.86
C ALA A 112 3.03 -1.84 -7.61
N GLU A 113 1.70 -1.91 -7.77
CA GLU A 113 0.77 -1.95 -6.63
C GLU A 113 0.95 -3.22 -5.80
N LEU A 114 1.12 -4.37 -6.44
CA LEU A 114 1.45 -5.61 -5.73
C LEU A 114 2.77 -5.50 -4.98
N GLU A 115 3.82 -4.96 -5.61
CA GLU A 115 5.14 -4.77 -4.98
C GLU A 115 5.05 -3.80 -3.80
N TRP A 116 4.25 -2.74 -3.94
CA TRP A 116 4.01 -1.82 -2.81
C TRP A 116 3.28 -2.49 -1.65
N ALA A 117 2.29 -3.34 -1.92
CA ALA A 117 1.62 -4.13 -0.90
C ALA A 117 2.59 -5.07 -0.17
N VAL A 118 3.48 -5.74 -0.91
CA VAL A 118 4.55 -6.59 -0.36
C VAL A 118 5.53 -5.78 0.49
N ASN A 119 6.00 -4.62 -0.02
CA ASN A 119 6.89 -3.73 0.72
C ASN A 119 6.24 -3.22 2.02
N SER A 120 4.96 -2.82 1.94
CA SER A 120 4.20 -2.35 3.09
C SER A 120 4.01 -3.44 4.14
N ALA A 121 3.71 -4.67 3.73
CA ALA A 121 3.61 -5.81 4.62
C ALA A 121 4.94 -6.14 5.30
N LEU A 122 6.05 -6.06 4.56
CA LEU A 122 7.41 -6.31 5.07
C LEU A 122 7.80 -5.31 6.18
N HIS A 123 7.50 -4.01 5.98
CA HIS A 123 7.86 -2.95 6.90
C HIS A 123 6.75 -2.58 7.91
N ALA A 124 5.64 -3.33 7.90
CA ALA A 124 4.56 -3.12 8.85
C ALA A 124 5.04 -3.28 10.29
N ALA A 125 4.53 -2.41 11.18
CA ALA A 125 4.84 -2.48 12.59
C ALA A 125 4.40 -3.82 13.20
N ASP A 126 5.17 -4.34 14.14
CA ASP A 126 4.73 -5.44 14.97
C ASP A 126 3.70 -4.93 15.97
N VAL A 127 2.54 -5.56 16.00
CA VAL A 127 1.45 -5.21 16.93
C VAL A 127 1.02 -6.44 17.71
N ALA A 128 0.45 -6.21 18.89
CA ALA A 128 -0.10 -7.29 19.69
C ALA A 128 -1.23 -8.01 18.94
N GLN A 129 -1.31 -9.32 19.12
CA GLN A 129 -2.42 -10.12 18.61
C GLN A 129 -3.73 -9.76 19.31
N LEU A 130 -4.84 -9.97 18.61
CA LEU A 130 -6.18 -9.76 19.13
C LEU A 130 -6.43 -10.68 20.35
N ASP A 131 -7.02 -10.13 21.40
CA ASP A 131 -7.45 -10.91 22.56
C ASP A 131 -8.72 -11.71 22.24
N VAL A 132 -8.52 -12.97 21.85
CA VAL A 132 -9.62 -13.88 21.47
C VAL A 132 -10.52 -14.21 22.68
N ALA A 133 -9.96 -14.20 23.92
CA ALA A 133 -10.77 -14.45 25.13
C ALA A 133 -11.73 -13.28 25.40
N ALA A 134 -11.25 -12.05 25.25
CA ALA A 134 -12.08 -10.85 25.34
C ALA A 134 -13.16 -10.83 24.23
N LEU A 135 -12.81 -11.24 23.00
CA LEU A 135 -13.76 -11.36 21.90
C LEU A 135 -14.87 -12.38 22.24
N GLY A 136 -14.50 -13.56 22.75
CA GLY A 136 -15.44 -14.61 23.15
C GLY A 136 -16.36 -14.22 24.32
N ALA A 137 -16.01 -13.20 25.10
CA ALA A 137 -16.80 -12.67 26.20
C ALA A 137 -17.86 -11.64 25.78
N VAL A 138 -17.88 -11.23 24.49
CA VAL A 138 -18.90 -10.30 23.96
C VAL A 138 -20.26 -10.99 23.95
N ARG A 139 -21.27 -10.31 24.50
CA ARG A 139 -22.64 -10.85 24.58
C ARG A 139 -23.19 -11.12 23.17
N PRO A 140 -24.02 -12.20 22.98
CA PRO A 140 -24.56 -12.58 21.69
C PRO A 140 -25.28 -11.43 20.95
N GLU A 141 -26.02 -10.59 21.68
CA GLU A 141 -26.76 -9.45 21.12
C GLU A 141 -25.84 -8.31 20.60
N ASP A 142 -24.60 -8.27 21.04
CA ASP A 142 -23.61 -7.25 20.63
C ASP A 142 -22.64 -7.74 19.55
N GLN A 143 -22.60 -9.06 19.25
CA GLN A 143 -21.62 -9.65 18.33
C GLN A 143 -21.71 -9.08 16.91
N GLY A 144 -22.90 -8.77 16.41
CA GLY A 144 -23.09 -8.15 15.10
C GLY A 144 -22.43 -6.77 14.98
N ARG A 145 -22.26 -6.06 16.09
CA ARG A 145 -21.70 -4.72 16.19
C ARG A 145 -20.17 -4.70 16.33
N ILE A 146 -19.54 -5.86 16.44
CA ILE A 146 -18.07 -5.95 16.48
C ILE A 146 -17.50 -5.50 15.15
N TRP A 147 -16.51 -4.63 15.21
CA TRP A 147 -15.66 -4.31 14.08
C TRP A 147 -14.18 -4.51 14.45
N PHE A 148 -13.37 -4.80 13.47
CA PHE A 148 -11.97 -5.15 13.66
C PHE A 148 -11.03 -4.08 13.15
N VAL A 149 -9.85 -4.01 13.77
CA VAL A 149 -8.69 -3.31 13.25
C VAL A 149 -7.79 -4.35 12.60
N ALA A 150 -7.57 -4.23 11.30
CA ALA A 150 -6.69 -5.13 10.56
C ALA A 150 -5.25 -5.02 11.07
N HIS A 151 -4.52 -6.13 11.02
CA HIS A 151 -3.08 -6.10 11.25
C HIS A 151 -2.42 -5.23 10.18
N PRO A 152 -1.48 -4.33 10.51
CA PRO A 152 -0.91 -3.37 9.54
C PRO A 152 -0.17 -4.01 8.36
N SER A 153 0.16 -5.30 8.43
CA SER A 153 0.74 -6.05 7.32
C SER A 153 -0.29 -6.61 6.33
N VAL A 154 -1.58 -6.52 6.65
CA VAL A 154 -2.65 -7.06 5.79
C VAL A 154 -3.07 -6.00 4.78
N SER A 155 -3.05 -6.35 3.51
CA SER A 155 -3.61 -5.54 2.43
C SER A 155 -4.36 -6.39 1.41
N LEU A 156 -5.33 -5.80 0.75
CA LEU A 156 -6.29 -6.48 -0.13
C LEU A 156 -6.35 -5.78 -1.50
N PRO A 157 -5.27 -5.80 -2.30
CA PRO A 157 -5.29 -5.19 -3.62
C PRO A 157 -6.27 -5.92 -4.55
N ARG A 158 -7.00 -5.12 -5.34
CA ARG A 158 -7.85 -5.59 -6.43
C ARG A 158 -7.28 -5.07 -7.73
N LEU A 159 -6.72 -5.97 -8.54
CA LEU A 159 -5.90 -5.64 -9.68
C LEU A 159 -6.63 -6.03 -10.98
N ALA A 160 -6.47 -5.23 -12.02
CA ALA A 160 -7.14 -5.46 -13.30
C ALA A 160 -6.52 -6.62 -14.09
N TYR A 161 -5.28 -6.97 -13.78
CA TYR A 161 -4.49 -7.97 -14.48
C TYR A 161 -3.96 -9.05 -13.52
N PRO A 162 -3.69 -10.29 -13.99
CA PRO A 162 -3.17 -11.41 -13.20
C PRO A 162 -1.66 -11.26 -12.89
N VAL A 163 -1.29 -10.13 -12.31
CA VAL A 163 0.11 -9.73 -12.11
C VAL A 163 0.86 -10.52 -11.04
N ASP A 164 0.18 -11.23 -10.17
CA ASP A 164 0.82 -12.13 -9.21
C ASP A 164 1.57 -13.28 -9.91
N ALA A 165 1.04 -13.77 -11.05
CA ALA A 165 1.72 -14.76 -11.89
C ALA A 165 2.96 -14.14 -12.58
N VAL A 166 2.85 -12.92 -13.11
CA VAL A 166 3.96 -12.15 -13.68
C VAL A 166 5.04 -11.93 -12.61
N TRP A 167 4.64 -11.43 -11.45
CA TRP A 167 5.51 -11.12 -10.34
C TRP A 167 6.31 -12.35 -9.87
N ARG A 168 5.65 -13.50 -9.69
CA ARG A 168 6.31 -14.75 -9.30
C ARG A 168 7.28 -15.26 -10.36
N ALA A 169 6.88 -15.24 -11.64
CA ALA A 169 7.72 -15.68 -12.74
C ALA A 169 9.00 -14.83 -12.85
N VAL A 170 8.88 -13.52 -12.76
CA VAL A 170 10.02 -12.59 -12.82
C VAL A 170 10.94 -12.78 -11.60
N LEU A 171 10.41 -12.93 -10.39
CA LEU A 171 11.23 -13.20 -9.19
C LEU A 171 11.98 -14.51 -9.30
N ALA A 172 11.34 -15.55 -9.85
CA ALA A 172 11.96 -16.84 -10.07
C ALA A 172 12.94 -16.87 -11.27
N SER A 173 12.99 -15.78 -12.07
CA SER A 173 13.71 -15.73 -13.34
C SER A 173 13.28 -16.86 -14.29
N ASP A 174 11.97 -17.14 -14.33
CA ASP A 174 11.35 -18.19 -15.13
C ASP A 174 10.65 -17.57 -16.36
N ASP A 175 11.40 -17.42 -17.44
CA ASP A 175 10.92 -16.85 -18.70
C ASP A 175 9.84 -17.73 -19.35
N GLU A 176 9.87 -19.06 -19.11
CA GLU A 176 8.87 -19.97 -19.65
C GLU A 176 7.52 -19.79 -18.95
N ALA A 177 7.52 -19.64 -17.61
CA ALA A 177 6.33 -19.33 -16.84
C ALA A 177 5.79 -17.94 -17.20
N LEU A 178 6.67 -16.95 -17.36
CA LEU A 178 6.29 -15.60 -17.76
C LEU A 178 5.59 -15.59 -19.13
N GLY A 179 6.14 -16.33 -20.10
CA GLY A 179 5.56 -16.43 -21.45
C GLY A 179 4.20 -17.14 -21.51
N LYS A 180 3.81 -17.88 -20.44
CA LYS A 180 2.52 -18.57 -20.32
C LYS A 180 1.44 -17.76 -19.62
N VAL A 181 1.78 -16.61 -19.06
CA VAL A 181 0.80 -15.78 -18.35
C VAL A 181 -0.16 -15.15 -19.34
N ASP A 182 -1.43 -15.51 -19.24
CA ASP A 182 -2.51 -14.86 -19.97
C ASP A 182 -2.92 -13.57 -19.27
N ILE A 183 -2.39 -12.45 -19.74
CA ILE A 183 -2.68 -11.09 -19.18
C ILE A 183 -4.15 -10.71 -19.37
N GLU A 184 -4.85 -11.28 -20.35
CA GLU A 184 -6.26 -10.97 -20.62
C GLU A 184 -7.23 -11.84 -19.79
N SER A 185 -6.73 -12.72 -18.93
CA SER A 185 -7.58 -13.61 -18.10
C SER A 185 -8.47 -12.87 -17.10
N GLY A 186 -8.30 -11.56 -16.96
CA GLY A 186 -9.18 -10.69 -16.17
C GLY A 186 -8.63 -10.30 -14.80
N PRO A 187 -9.46 -9.58 -14.01
CA PRO A 187 -9.05 -9.04 -12.72
C PRO A 187 -8.83 -10.14 -11.68
N ILE A 188 -7.98 -9.82 -10.71
CA ILE A 188 -7.70 -10.68 -9.57
C ILE A 188 -7.87 -9.91 -8.26
N ASN A 189 -8.25 -10.64 -7.23
CA ASN A 189 -8.29 -10.16 -5.85
C ASN A 189 -7.19 -10.86 -5.06
N LEU A 190 -6.36 -10.10 -4.37
CA LEU A 190 -5.25 -10.65 -3.60
C LEU A 190 -5.40 -10.32 -2.12
N LEU A 191 -4.83 -11.19 -1.32
CA LEU A 191 -4.44 -10.94 0.06
C LEU A 191 -2.92 -10.94 0.12
N VAL A 192 -2.35 -9.87 0.65
CA VAL A 192 -0.93 -9.76 0.94
C VAL A 192 -0.78 -9.57 2.44
N GLU A 193 0.02 -10.44 3.07
CA GLU A 193 0.24 -10.38 4.51
C GLU A 193 1.63 -10.86 4.90
N ARG A 194 2.11 -10.42 6.06
CA ARG A 194 3.35 -10.95 6.66
C ARG A 194 3.01 -12.03 7.67
N ARG A 195 3.60 -13.20 7.48
CA ARG A 195 3.57 -14.34 8.41
C ARG A 195 4.96 -14.66 8.95
N GLU A 196 5.06 -15.61 9.86
CA GLU A 196 6.35 -16.07 10.39
C GLU A 196 7.29 -16.61 9.29
N THR A 197 6.72 -17.19 8.23
CA THR A 197 7.44 -17.74 7.07
C THR A 197 7.90 -16.70 6.06
N GLY A 198 7.44 -15.46 6.18
CA GLY A 198 7.71 -14.36 5.23
C GLY A 198 6.44 -13.67 4.74
N ILE A 199 6.54 -13.01 3.58
CA ILE A 199 5.38 -12.39 2.94
C ILE A 199 4.63 -13.42 2.11
N GLU A 200 3.34 -13.52 2.35
CA GLU A 200 2.43 -14.36 1.58
C GLU A 200 1.54 -13.51 0.67
N VAL A 201 1.37 -14.00 -0.55
CA VAL A 201 0.49 -13.41 -1.58
C VAL A 201 -0.44 -14.52 -2.03
N GLU A 202 -1.73 -14.37 -1.74
CA GLU A 202 -2.77 -15.37 -2.01
C GLU A 202 -3.87 -14.76 -2.89
N ARG A 203 -4.38 -15.54 -3.87
CA ARG A 203 -5.59 -15.16 -4.61
C ARG A 203 -6.82 -15.52 -3.80
N LEU A 204 -7.73 -14.56 -3.68
CA LEU A 204 -9.04 -14.78 -3.09
C LEU A 204 -10.11 -14.79 -4.18
N ASP A 205 -11.14 -15.61 -4.00
CA ASP A 205 -12.37 -15.47 -4.76
C ASP A 205 -13.10 -14.17 -4.37
N GLU A 206 -14.07 -13.77 -5.18
CA GLU A 206 -14.76 -12.49 -5.01
C GLU A 206 -15.47 -12.39 -3.65
N GLN A 207 -16.09 -13.46 -3.18
CA GLN A 207 -16.87 -13.45 -1.93
C GLN A 207 -15.94 -13.37 -0.71
N SER A 208 -14.88 -14.17 -0.70
CA SER A 208 -13.83 -14.13 0.33
C SER A 208 -13.19 -12.76 0.43
N TRP A 209 -12.86 -12.17 -0.72
CA TRP A 209 -12.26 -10.84 -0.78
C TRP A 209 -13.21 -9.74 -0.28
N LEU A 210 -14.47 -9.75 -0.74
CA LEU A 210 -15.48 -8.79 -0.31
C LEU A 210 -15.71 -8.86 1.20
N PHE A 211 -15.84 -10.06 1.74
CA PHE A 211 -16.03 -10.26 3.18
C PHE A 211 -14.85 -9.71 3.98
N LEU A 212 -13.63 -10.16 3.65
CA LEU A 212 -12.43 -9.72 4.36
C LEU A 212 -12.18 -8.22 4.19
N SER A 213 -12.43 -7.66 2.99
CA SER A 213 -12.24 -6.23 2.73
C SER A 213 -13.13 -5.35 3.60
N LYS A 214 -14.37 -5.77 3.86
CA LYS A 214 -15.28 -5.06 4.77
C LYS A 214 -14.80 -5.12 6.21
N LEU A 215 -14.37 -6.29 6.67
CA LEU A 215 -13.81 -6.42 8.01
C LEU A 215 -12.55 -5.57 8.18
N CYS A 216 -11.65 -5.57 7.20
CA CYS A 216 -10.45 -4.74 7.22
C CYS A 216 -10.74 -3.24 7.10
N ALA A 217 -11.85 -2.85 6.47
CA ALA A 217 -12.32 -1.47 6.42
C ALA A 217 -13.01 -1.01 7.73
N GLY A 218 -13.03 -1.85 8.77
CA GLY A 218 -13.63 -1.51 10.06
C GLY A 218 -15.16 -1.51 10.03
N GLN A 219 -15.79 -2.21 9.08
CA GLN A 219 -17.23 -2.37 9.09
C GLN A 219 -17.64 -3.40 10.15
N PRO A 220 -18.80 -3.24 10.82
CA PRO A 220 -19.32 -4.23 11.74
C PRO A 220 -19.54 -5.59 11.07
N ILE A 221 -19.37 -6.66 11.84
CA ILE A 221 -19.58 -8.04 11.35
C ILE A 221 -20.94 -8.18 10.64
N GLU A 222 -22.02 -7.64 11.22
CA GLU A 222 -23.34 -7.66 10.63
C GLU A 222 -23.36 -7.09 9.21
N ALA A 223 -22.72 -5.96 8.98
CA ALA A 223 -22.63 -5.34 7.65
C ALA A 223 -21.80 -6.18 6.67
N ALA A 224 -20.75 -6.86 7.14
CA ALA A 224 -19.97 -7.78 6.32
C ALA A 224 -20.75 -9.03 5.94
N LEU A 225 -21.56 -9.57 6.85
CA LEU A 225 -22.41 -10.75 6.63
C LEU A 225 -23.47 -10.52 5.55
N HIS A 226 -24.10 -9.34 5.50
CA HIS A 226 -25.17 -9.04 4.54
C HIS A 226 -24.75 -9.12 3.06
N THR A 227 -23.46 -9.13 2.77
CA THR A 227 -22.95 -9.16 1.38
C THR A 227 -22.42 -10.52 0.94
N ALA A 228 -22.41 -11.50 1.82
CA ALA A 228 -21.70 -12.75 1.61
C ALA A 228 -22.51 -13.85 0.90
N GLY A 229 -23.82 -13.67 0.66
CA GLY A 229 -24.67 -14.69 0.00
C GLY A 229 -24.58 -16.06 0.69
N ASP A 230 -24.25 -17.09 -0.08
CA ASP A 230 -24.11 -18.48 0.41
C ASP A 230 -22.68 -18.79 0.96
N PHE A 231 -21.84 -17.77 1.14
CA PHE A 231 -20.47 -17.91 1.65
C PHE A 231 -20.46 -18.22 3.14
N ASP A 232 -19.65 -19.20 3.57
CA ASP A 232 -19.52 -19.54 5.01
C ASP A 232 -18.65 -18.52 5.74
N CYS A 233 -19.27 -17.40 6.09
CA CYS A 233 -18.64 -16.32 6.83
C CYS A 233 -18.10 -16.73 8.19
N SER A 234 -18.74 -17.71 8.83
CA SER A 234 -18.33 -18.13 10.18
C SER A 234 -17.01 -18.86 10.14
N LEU A 235 -16.85 -19.76 9.18
CA LEU A 235 -15.60 -20.47 8.96
C LEU A 235 -14.49 -19.50 8.54
N ALA A 236 -14.76 -18.61 7.58
CA ALA A 236 -13.81 -17.60 7.11
C ALA A 236 -13.36 -16.65 8.24
N LEU A 237 -14.31 -16.16 9.07
CA LEU A 237 -13.95 -15.31 10.20
C LEU A 237 -13.07 -16.05 11.21
N ALA A 238 -13.41 -17.31 11.52
CA ALA A 238 -12.59 -18.12 12.43
C ALA A 238 -11.15 -18.31 11.90
N GLU A 239 -11.02 -18.55 10.59
CA GLU A 239 -9.71 -18.65 9.94
C GLU A 239 -8.94 -17.33 10.01
N HIS A 240 -9.56 -16.21 9.68
CA HIS A 240 -8.91 -14.89 9.75
C HIS A 240 -8.45 -14.53 11.17
N LEU A 241 -9.24 -14.90 12.19
CA LEU A 241 -8.86 -14.72 13.59
C LEU A 241 -7.69 -15.63 13.98
N ALA A 242 -7.73 -16.91 13.58
CA ALA A 242 -6.68 -17.87 13.87
C ALA A 242 -5.34 -17.49 13.23
N LEU A 243 -5.38 -16.86 12.05
CA LEU A 243 -4.19 -16.40 11.33
C LEU A 243 -3.69 -15.03 11.79
N GLY A 244 -4.34 -14.40 12.79
CA GLY A 244 -3.90 -13.13 13.37
C GLY A 244 -4.03 -11.94 12.42
N ARG A 245 -4.97 -11.98 11.46
CA ARG A 245 -5.22 -10.90 10.49
C ARG A 245 -5.82 -9.64 11.12
N PHE A 246 -6.24 -9.73 12.38
CA PHE A 246 -6.75 -8.60 13.17
C PHE A 246 -5.96 -8.44 14.45
N CYS A 247 -5.71 -7.20 14.85
CA CYS A 247 -4.96 -6.88 16.06
C CYS A 247 -5.84 -6.37 17.20
N ARG A 248 -7.04 -5.87 16.91
CA ARG A 248 -7.97 -5.32 17.89
C ARG A 248 -9.40 -5.43 17.38
N PHE A 249 -10.36 -5.44 18.31
CA PHE A 249 -11.78 -5.26 17.99
C PHE A 249 -12.39 -4.18 18.88
N GLU A 250 -13.47 -3.59 18.43
CA GLU A 250 -14.28 -2.62 19.18
C GLU A 250 -15.77 -2.86 18.87
N LEU A 251 -16.64 -2.29 19.68
CA LEU A 251 -18.07 -2.34 19.46
C LEU A 251 -18.55 -1.02 18.84
N ALA A 252 -19.23 -1.09 17.71
CA ALA A 252 -19.90 0.08 17.14
C ALA A 252 -20.94 0.63 18.14
N ALA A 253 -21.09 1.96 18.16
CA ALA A 253 -22.15 2.57 18.97
C ALA A 253 -23.53 1.98 18.56
N PRO A 254 -24.47 1.77 19.48
CA PRO A 254 -25.83 1.42 19.09
C PRO A 254 -26.36 2.54 18.19
N GLU A 255 -26.85 2.19 16.99
CA GLU A 255 -27.57 3.16 16.17
C GLU A 255 -28.72 3.70 17.03
N SER A 256 -28.79 5.01 17.21
CA SER A 256 -29.96 5.66 17.79
C SER A 256 -31.08 5.49 16.76
N PHE A 257 -31.92 4.50 16.94
CA PHE A 257 -33.16 4.37 16.21
C PHE A 257 -34.06 5.54 16.65
N ASP A 258 -34.00 6.64 15.93
CA ASP A 258 -35.04 7.66 16.00
C ASP A 258 -36.28 7.05 15.32
N PRO A 259 -37.32 6.69 16.07
CA PRO A 259 -38.55 6.28 15.46
C PRO A 259 -39.10 7.51 14.72
N ILE A 260 -39.11 7.42 13.38
CA ILE A 260 -39.79 8.41 12.55
C ILE A 260 -41.20 8.49 13.08
N ASP A 261 -41.52 9.60 13.71
CA ASP A 261 -42.83 9.93 14.27
C ASP A 261 -43.85 9.93 13.13
N SER A 262 -44.55 8.81 12.99
CA SER A 262 -45.67 8.65 12.05
C SER A 262 -46.96 9.22 12.65
N THR A 263 -46.91 10.52 13.01
CA THR A 263 -48.11 11.26 13.43
C THR A 263 -48.15 12.64 12.75
N ALA A 264 -48.54 12.63 11.47
CA ALA A 264 -49.19 13.79 10.89
C ALA A 264 -50.22 13.27 9.88
N ALA A 265 -51.49 13.35 10.30
CA ALA A 265 -52.72 13.05 9.57
C ALA A 265 -52.85 13.86 8.26
#